data_db6702dbdbe40ef7c6fbac28f4e4b305
#
_entry.id   db6702dbdbe40ef7c6fbac28f4e4b305
#
_cell.length_a   1.000
_cell.length_b   1.000
_cell.length_c   1.000
_cell.angle_alpha   90.00
_cell.angle_beta   90.00
_cell.angle_gamma   90.00
#
_symmetry.space_group_name_H-M   'P 1'
#
loop_
_entity.id
_entity.type
_entity.pdbx_description
1 polymer ?
#
loop_
_entity_poly.entity_id
_entity_poly.type
_entity_poly.pdbx_seq_one_letter_code
_entity_poly.pdbx_strand_id
1 'polypeptide(L)'
;MTEEIPFAQAQPYFAGDARTNRERMLAGDWYVSDDPDNARIAAHARRELYLYERAFAMGEDDADKHLRSALPNLAPDARLLPPVRVDYGENVLVGEGTFANYGLTALDVAPITIGAHCQIGPNVQLLTPVHPLEPTPRKVGLESADPIVIENNVWLGGGVIVCPGVTIGDDCVIGAGSVVTRDIPPASLAVGNPARVIRTLDDSTFAPRH
;
A
#
# COMPACT_ATOMS: atom_id res chain seq x y z
N MET A 1 9.95 -8.53 24.94
CA MET A 1 8.54 -8.75 25.33
C MET A 1 7.88 -7.37 25.28
N THR A 2 7.18 -7.05 24.19
CA THR A 2 6.29 -5.91 24.15
C THR A 2 5.13 -6.24 25.06
N GLU A 3 4.93 -5.47 26.14
CA GLU A 3 3.68 -5.54 26.89
C GLU A 3 2.54 -5.32 25.88
N GLU A 4 1.67 -6.32 25.74
CA GLU A 4 0.43 -6.17 25.01
C GLU A 4 -0.30 -4.99 25.66
N ILE A 5 -0.52 -3.92 24.90
CA ILE A 5 -1.31 -2.76 25.40
C ILE A 5 -2.73 -3.30 25.55
N PRO A 6 -3.28 -3.39 26.76
CA PRO A 6 -4.55 -4.06 26.93
C PRO A 6 -5.63 -3.27 26.16
N PHE A 7 -6.37 -3.96 25.28
CA PHE A 7 -7.57 -3.44 24.60
C PHE A 7 -8.52 -2.69 25.54
N ALA A 8 -8.59 -3.11 26.81
CA ALA A 8 -9.37 -2.43 27.85
C ALA A 8 -9.05 -0.94 28.00
N GLN A 9 -7.84 -0.48 27.69
CA GLN A 9 -7.47 0.94 27.78
C GLN A 9 -8.04 1.77 26.59
N ALA A 10 -8.40 1.13 25.48
CA ALA A 10 -9.00 1.80 24.33
C ALA A 10 -10.53 1.88 24.42
N GLN A 11 -11.19 1.09 25.30
CA GLN A 11 -12.65 1.03 25.43
C GLN A 11 -13.35 2.39 25.56
N PRO A 12 -12.83 3.38 26.32
CA PRO A 12 -13.47 4.68 26.41
C PRO A 12 -13.63 5.41 25.06
N TYR A 13 -12.74 5.13 24.08
CA TYR A 13 -12.82 5.74 22.76
C TYR A 13 -13.92 5.16 21.87
N PHE A 14 -14.48 4.00 22.27
CA PHE A 14 -15.52 3.29 21.53
C PHE A 14 -16.87 3.30 22.27
N ALA A 15 -17.03 4.15 23.28
CA ALA A 15 -18.24 4.21 24.07
C ALA A 15 -19.47 4.50 23.19
N GLY A 16 -20.45 3.57 23.23
CA GLY A 16 -21.66 3.66 22.42
C GLY A 16 -21.56 3.11 21.00
N ASP A 17 -20.37 2.64 20.56
CA ASP A 17 -20.16 1.99 19.28
C ASP A 17 -20.04 0.46 19.45
N ALA A 18 -21.04 -0.27 18.97
CA ALA A 18 -21.12 -1.73 19.08
C ALA A 18 -20.34 -2.48 17.97
N ARG A 19 -19.76 -1.76 17.01
CA ARG A 19 -18.99 -2.37 15.90
C ARG A 19 -17.74 -3.09 16.41
N THR A 20 -17.30 -4.10 15.65
CA THR A 20 -15.99 -4.74 15.83
C THR A 20 -14.86 -3.77 15.42
N ASN A 21 -13.62 -4.08 15.80
CA ASN A 21 -12.47 -3.31 15.33
C ASN A 21 -12.30 -3.39 13.82
N ARG A 22 -12.59 -4.56 13.20
CA ARG A 22 -12.58 -4.70 11.75
C ARG A 22 -13.63 -3.81 11.07
N GLU A 23 -14.84 -3.76 11.59
CA GLU A 23 -15.90 -2.89 11.03
C GLU A 23 -15.52 -1.40 11.13
N ARG A 24 -14.91 -0.96 12.22
CA ARG A 24 -14.37 0.41 12.35
C ARG A 24 -13.24 0.66 11.36
N MET A 25 -12.28 -0.25 11.27
CA MET A 25 -11.17 -0.18 10.31
C MET A 25 -11.67 0.00 8.88
N LEU A 26 -12.61 -0.85 8.44
CA LEU A 26 -13.17 -0.79 7.08
C LEU A 26 -14.01 0.48 6.84
N ALA A 27 -14.53 1.11 7.89
CA ALA A 27 -15.23 2.39 7.81
C ALA A 27 -14.28 3.61 7.82
N GLY A 28 -12.97 3.41 8.01
CA GLY A 28 -12.00 4.49 8.13
C GLY A 28 -12.01 5.21 9.48
N ASP A 29 -12.67 4.62 10.48
CA ASP A 29 -12.75 5.17 11.84
C ASP A 29 -11.55 4.72 12.70
N TRP A 30 -11.39 5.35 13.87
CA TRP A 30 -10.42 4.88 14.86
C TRP A 30 -10.77 3.48 15.35
N TYR A 31 -9.76 2.60 15.40
CA TYR A 31 -9.87 1.24 15.90
C TYR A 31 -8.55 0.84 16.62
N VAL A 32 -8.48 -0.36 17.16
CA VAL A 32 -7.24 -1.01 17.58
C VAL A 32 -7.08 -2.31 16.80
N SER A 33 -5.83 -2.72 16.54
CA SER A 33 -5.52 -3.88 15.69
C SER A 33 -5.91 -5.25 16.30
N ASP A 34 -6.50 -5.26 17.48
CA ASP A 34 -6.96 -6.47 18.19
C ASP A 34 -8.33 -6.95 17.65
N ASP A 35 -8.28 -7.65 16.51
CA ASP A 35 -9.44 -8.26 15.88
C ASP A 35 -9.06 -9.63 15.31
N PRO A 36 -9.77 -10.71 15.68
CA PRO A 36 -9.41 -12.08 15.28
C PRO A 36 -9.52 -12.32 13.78
N ASP A 37 -10.43 -11.66 13.08
CA ASP A 37 -10.55 -11.79 11.63
C ASP A 37 -9.39 -11.09 10.92
N ASN A 38 -9.01 -9.89 11.36
CA ASN A 38 -7.82 -9.20 10.86
C ASN A 38 -6.56 -10.04 11.09
N ALA A 39 -6.41 -10.63 12.28
CA ALA A 39 -5.27 -11.50 12.58
C ALA A 39 -5.20 -12.73 11.67
N ARG A 40 -6.35 -13.36 11.38
CA ARG A 40 -6.47 -14.52 10.48
C ARG A 40 -6.11 -14.17 9.04
N ILE A 41 -6.61 -13.03 8.53
CA ILE A 41 -6.37 -12.56 7.15
C ILE A 41 -4.89 -12.18 6.99
N ALA A 42 -4.32 -11.44 7.92
CA ALA A 42 -2.91 -11.08 7.92
C ALA A 42 -1.98 -12.32 7.98
N ALA A 43 -2.35 -13.34 8.77
CA ALA A 43 -1.59 -14.59 8.83
C ALA A 43 -1.64 -15.36 7.50
N HIS A 44 -2.80 -15.36 6.82
CA HIS A 44 -2.96 -15.96 5.48
C HIS A 44 -2.06 -15.24 4.46
N ALA A 45 -2.18 -13.92 4.34
CA ALA A 45 -1.40 -13.12 3.38
C ALA A 45 0.11 -13.32 3.59
N ARG A 46 0.58 -13.22 4.84
CA ARG A 46 1.99 -13.42 5.18
C ARG A 46 2.50 -14.81 4.81
N ARG A 47 1.71 -15.87 5.05
CA ARG A 47 2.08 -17.25 4.69
C ARG A 47 2.18 -17.39 3.17
N GLU A 48 1.16 -16.95 2.43
CA GLU A 48 1.13 -17.09 0.99
C GLU A 48 2.25 -16.28 0.31
N LEU A 49 2.55 -15.07 0.78
CA LEU A 49 3.67 -14.27 0.25
C LEU A 49 5.04 -14.89 0.55
N TYR A 50 5.21 -15.56 1.68
CA TYR A 50 6.42 -16.34 1.96
C TYR A 50 6.56 -17.53 0.99
N LEU A 51 5.46 -18.25 0.74
CA LEU A 51 5.44 -19.37 -0.21
C LEU A 51 5.69 -18.87 -1.65
N TYR A 52 5.12 -17.73 -2.03
CA TYR A 52 5.39 -17.07 -3.31
C TYR A 52 6.89 -16.77 -3.48
N GLU A 53 7.51 -16.10 -2.50
CA GLU A 53 8.93 -15.74 -2.56
C GLU A 53 9.82 -16.98 -2.73
N ARG A 54 9.53 -18.05 -1.96
CA ARG A 54 10.25 -19.32 -2.06
C ARG A 54 10.06 -19.97 -3.43
N ALA A 55 8.82 -20.16 -3.87
CA ALA A 55 8.50 -20.81 -5.13
C ALA A 55 9.09 -20.04 -6.32
N PHE A 56 9.02 -18.72 -6.31
CA PHE A 56 9.65 -17.85 -7.31
C PHE A 56 11.17 -18.06 -7.37
N ALA A 57 11.85 -18.07 -6.21
CA ALA A 57 13.29 -18.28 -6.13
C ALA A 57 13.74 -19.66 -6.63
N MET A 58 12.88 -20.67 -6.47
CA MET A 58 13.14 -22.05 -6.90
C MET A 58 12.69 -22.32 -8.33
N GLY A 59 12.00 -21.38 -8.99
CA GLY A 59 11.44 -21.57 -10.35
C GLY A 59 10.29 -22.56 -10.39
N GLU A 60 9.51 -22.66 -9.30
CA GLU A 60 8.35 -23.55 -9.21
C GLU A 60 7.14 -22.94 -9.95
N ASP A 61 6.35 -23.77 -10.64
CA ASP A 61 5.24 -23.30 -11.50
C ASP A 61 4.04 -22.73 -10.72
N ASP A 62 3.96 -22.99 -9.42
CA ASP A 62 2.84 -22.56 -8.57
C ASP A 62 3.09 -21.19 -7.86
N ALA A 63 4.22 -20.54 -8.14
CA ALA A 63 4.55 -19.25 -7.54
C ALA A 63 3.41 -18.22 -7.70
N ASP A 64 2.88 -18.03 -8.91
CA ASP A 64 1.79 -17.07 -9.19
C ASP A 64 0.49 -17.42 -8.43
N LYS A 65 0.22 -18.69 -8.18
CA LYS A 65 -0.93 -19.11 -7.38
C LYS A 65 -0.86 -18.60 -5.95
N HIS A 66 0.32 -18.64 -5.33
CA HIS A 66 0.52 -18.11 -3.99
C HIS A 66 0.38 -16.59 -3.95
N LEU A 67 0.95 -15.88 -4.94
CA LEU A 67 0.78 -14.44 -5.06
C LEU A 67 -0.70 -14.04 -5.13
N ARG A 68 -1.48 -14.70 -6.00
CA ARG A 68 -2.92 -14.41 -6.17
C ARG A 68 -3.77 -14.88 -5.00
N SER A 69 -3.32 -15.87 -4.24
CA SER A 69 -3.96 -16.25 -2.97
C SER A 69 -3.83 -15.16 -1.91
N ALA A 70 -2.67 -14.48 -1.87
CA ALA A 70 -2.42 -13.38 -0.94
C ALA A 70 -3.06 -12.06 -1.41
N LEU A 71 -3.09 -11.82 -2.72
CA LEU A 71 -3.53 -10.59 -3.37
C LEU A 71 -4.62 -10.92 -4.41
N PRO A 72 -5.87 -11.17 -3.97
CA PRO A 72 -6.92 -11.69 -4.87
C PRO A 72 -7.40 -10.69 -5.93
N ASN A 73 -7.10 -9.38 -5.75
CA ASN A 73 -7.54 -8.32 -6.64
C ASN A 73 -6.45 -7.85 -7.63
N LEU A 74 -5.54 -8.75 -8.01
CA LEU A 74 -4.57 -8.51 -9.09
C LEU A 74 -5.21 -8.80 -10.45
N ALA A 75 -5.02 -7.90 -11.42
CA ALA A 75 -5.34 -8.19 -12.82
C ALA A 75 -4.54 -9.42 -13.31
N PRO A 76 -5.07 -10.22 -14.25
CA PRO A 76 -4.45 -11.49 -14.67
C PRO A 76 -3.03 -11.36 -15.18
N ASP A 77 -2.67 -10.22 -15.78
CA ASP A 77 -1.36 -9.93 -16.37
C ASP A 77 -0.49 -9.01 -15.50
N ALA A 78 -1.00 -8.56 -14.34
CA ALA A 78 -0.19 -7.81 -13.38
C ALA A 78 0.93 -8.68 -12.80
N ARG A 79 2.14 -8.09 -12.66
CA ARG A 79 3.35 -8.81 -12.23
C ARG A 79 4.03 -8.04 -11.09
N LEU A 80 4.17 -8.68 -9.95
CA LEU A 80 4.86 -8.14 -8.78
C LEU A 80 6.04 -9.05 -8.43
N LEU A 81 7.26 -8.55 -8.45
CA LEU A 81 8.43 -9.35 -8.07
C LEU A 81 8.56 -9.46 -6.54
N PRO A 82 8.91 -10.63 -6.00
CA PRO A 82 9.08 -10.79 -4.56
C PRO A 82 10.38 -10.12 -4.06
N PRO A 83 10.50 -9.78 -2.76
CA PRO A 83 9.45 -9.92 -1.77
C PRO A 83 8.36 -8.83 -1.90
N VAL A 84 7.12 -9.20 -1.63
CA VAL A 84 6.00 -8.28 -1.45
C VAL A 84 5.57 -8.33 0.02
N ARG A 85 5.23 -7.19 0.60
CA ARG A 85 4.76 -7.10 2.00
C ARG A 85 3.46 -6.32 2.05
N VAL A 86 2.47 -6.89 2.73
CA VAL A 86 1.15 -6.29 2.94
C VAL A 86 0.68 -6.55 4.37
N ASP A 87 -0.35 -5.83 4.82
CA ASP A 87 -1.05 -6.17 6.06
C ASP A 87 -2.05 -7.30 5.82
N TYR A 88 -2.96 -7.12 4.87
CA TYR A 88 -4.07 -8.03 4.60
C TYR A 88 -4.06 -8.59 3.18
N GLY A 89 -3.63 -7.82 2.19
CA GLY A 89 -3.58 -8.17 0.78
C GLY A 89 -4.92 -8.07 0.05
N GLU A 90 -6.02 -8.27 0.73
CA GLU A 90 -7.36 -8.18 0.13
C GLU A 90 -7.78 -6.76 -0.24
N ASN A 91 -7.14 -5.73 0.36
CA ASN A 91 -7.39 -4.32 0.07
C ASN A 91 -6.45 -3.75 -0.98
N VAL A 92 -5.55 -4.55 -1.57
CA VAL A 92 -4.66 -4.13 -2.67
C VAL A 92 -5.30 -4.51 -4.00
N LEU A 93 -5.59 -3.52 -4.83
CA LEU A 93 -6.07 -3.70 -6.21
C LEU A 93 -4.99 -3.25 -7.18
N VAL A 94 -4.66 -4.08 -8.19
CA VAL A 94 -3.65 -3.76 -9.20
C VAL A 94 -4.22 -4.00 -10.58
N GLY A 95 -4.19 -2.97 -11.43
CA GLY A 95 -4.70 -2.97 -12.80
C GLY A 95 -3.82 -3.72 -13.79
N GLU A 96 -4.38 -3.90 -15.00
CA GLU A 96 -3.75 -4.65 -16.10
C GLU A 96 -2.42 -4.01 -16.54
N GLY A 97 -1.49 -4.85 -17.02
CA GLY A 97 -0.18 -4.40 -17.52
C GLY A 97 0.74 -3.77 -16.48
N THR A 98 0.33 -3.71 -15.20
CA THR A 98 1.13 -3.10 -14.15
C THR A 98 2.23 -4.05 -13.67
N PHE A 99 3.43 -3.47 -13.53
CA PHE A 99 4.62 -4.16 -13.05
C PHE A 99 5.15 -3.51 -11.78
N ALA A 100 5.39 -4.31 -10.73
CA ALA A 100 6.11 -3.89 -9.53
C ALA A 100 7.42 -4.67 -9.40
N ASN A 101 8.50 -3.92 -9.19
CA ASN A 101 9.84 -4.45 -8.96
C ASN A 101 10.00 -4.93 -7.51
N TYR A 102 11.16 -5.45 -7.15
CA TYR A 102 11.48 -6.04 -5.85
C TYR A 102 11.17 -5.13 -4.66
N GLY A 103 10.61 -5.70 -3.59
CA GLY A 103 10.50 -5.03 -2.31
C GLY A 103 9.31 -4.08 -2.17
N LEU A 104 8.25 -4.25 -2.95
CA LEU A 104 7.01 -3.49 -2.73
C LEU A 104 6.48 -3.75 -1.32
N THR A 105 6.25 -2.67 -0.57
CA THR A 105 5.52 -2.68 0.71
C THR A 105 4.22 -1.91 0.53
N ALA A 106 3.08 -2.57 0.72
CA ALA A 106 1.76 -1.97 0.60
C ALA A 106 0.97 -2.28 1.89
N LEU A 107 1.02 -1.37 2.86
CA LEU A 107 0.29 -1.53 4.12
C LEU A 107 -1.18 -1.16 3.89
N ASP A 108 -1.97 -2.17 3.59
CA ASP A 108 -3.32 -2.07 3.06
C ASP A 108 -4.42 -2.12 4.14
N VAL A 109 -4.25 -1.37 5.22
CA VAL A 109 -5.30 -1.18 6.24
C VAL A 109 -6.53 -0.50 5.62
N ALA A 110 -6.32 0.55 4.80
CA ALA A 110 -7.31 1.10 3.88
C ALA A 110 -7.00 0.65 2.44
N PRO A 111 -7.96 0.78 1.48
CA PRO A 111 -7.74 0.39 0.10
C PRO A 111 -6.52 1.07 -0.54
N ILE A 112 -5.73 0.26 -1.25
CA ILE A 112 -4.65 0.72 -2.14
C ILE A 112 -5.04 0.33 -3.56
N THR A 113 -5.30 1.31 -4.40
CA THR A 113 -5.62 1.10 -5.81
C THR A 113 -4.42 1.52 -6.66
N ILE A 114 -3.91 0.60 -7.46
CA ILE A 114 -2.90 0.86 -8.47
C ILE A 114 -3.55 0.58 -9.83
N GLY A 115 -3.62 1.59 -10.68
CA GLY A 115 -4.23 1.53 -12.00
C GLY A 115 -3.49 0.65 -13.00
N ALA A 116 -3.88 0.76 -14.26
CA ALA A 116 -3.29 0.00 -15.35
C ALA A 116 -1.97 0.59 -15.83
N HIS A 117 -1.09 -0.28 -16.37
CA HIS A 117 0.18 0.07 -17.02
C HIS A 117 1.18 0.83 -16.14
N CYS A 118 1.04 0.75 -14.81
CA CYS A 118 1.96 1.37 -13.87
C CYS A 118 3.32 0.65 -13.82
N GLN A 119 4.38 1.42 -13.59
CA GLN A 119 5.74 0.90 -13.41
C GLN A 119 6.22 1.28 -12.00
N ILE A 120 6.27 0.30 -11.11
CA ILE A 120 6.64 0.49 -9.72
C ILE A 120 8.10 0.05 -9.51
N GLY A 121 8.96 0.99 -9.16
CA GLY A 121 10.37 0.74 -8.88
C GLY A 121 10.61 -0.07 -7.61
N PRO A 122 11.86 -0.52 -7.37
CA PRO A 122 12.17 -1.33 -6.20
C PRO A 122 12.02 -0.54 -4.89
N ASN A 123 11.62 -1.24 -3.83
CA ASN A 123 11.48 -0.72 -2.47
C ASN A 123 10.48 0.46 -2.36
N VAL A 124 9.48 0.52 -3.22
CA VAL A 124 8.37 1.48 -3.09
C VAL A 124 7.51 1.09 -1.87
N GLN A 125 7.03 2.11 -1.15
CA GLN A 125 6.18 1.95 0.01
C GLN A 125 4.88 2.74 -0.18
N LEU A 126 3.75 2.05 -0.02
CA LEU A 126 2.39 2.62 -0.03
C LEU A 126 1.82 2.41 1.37
N LEU A 127 1.70 3.48 2.13
CA LEU A 127 1.45 3.42 3.57
C LEU A 127 0.09 4.08 3.87
N THR A 128 -0.95 3.27 4.08
CA THR A 128 -2.28 3.81 4.43
C THR A 128 -2.48 4.07 5.91
N PRO A 129 -1.81 3.35 6.87
CA PRO A 129 -2.07 3.51 8.29
C PRO A 129 -1.65 4.89 8.82
N VAL A 130 -2.45 5.40 9.77
CA VAL A 130 -2.17 6.60 10.57
C VAL A 130 -2.40 6.32 12.04
N HIS A 131 -1.66 7.02 12.89
CA HIS A 131 -1.86 7.04 14.34
C HIS A 131 -2.21 8.44 14.81
N PRO A 132 -2.95 8.59 15.95
CA PRO A 132 -3.20 9.90 16.54
C PRO A 132 -1.88 10.65 16.82
N LEU A 133 -1.87 11.94 16.52
CA LEU A 133 -0.73 12.79 16.88
C LEU A 133 -0.65 13.00 18.40
N GLU A 134 -1.79 12.93 19.08
CA GLU A 134 -1.91 13.02 20.52
C GLU A 134 -1.27 11.81 21.19
N PRO A 135 -0.46 11.99 22.23
CA PRO A 135 0.32 10.89 22.81
C PRO A 135 -0.54 9.84 23.54
N THR A 136 -1.61 10.25 24.18
CA THR A 136 -2.46 9.31 24.96
C THR A 136 -3.24 8.32 24.08
N PRO A 137 -4.04 8.75 23.07
CA PRO A 137 -4.71 7.81 22.18
C PRO A 137 -3.73 6.97 21.36
N ARG A 138 -2.58 7.51 20.95
CA ARG A 138 -1.53 6.72 20.28
C ARG A 138 -0.95 5.65 21.19
N LYS A 139 -0.73 5.96 22.49
CA LYS A 139 -0.19 5.01 23.46
C LYS A 139 -1.11 3.81 23.70
N VAL A 140 -2.43 4.00 23.63
CA VAL A 140 -3.40 2.90 23.79
C VAL A 140 -3.64 2.14 22.48
N GLY A 141 -2.87 2.43 21.42
CA GLY A 141 -2.87 1.67 20.18
C GLY A 141 -3.97 2.05 19.20
N LEU A 142 -4.58 3.26 19.32
CA LEU A 142 -5.52 3.71 18.30
C LEU A 142 -4.80 3.93 16.98
N GLU A 143 -5.43 3.47 15.92
CA GLU A 143 -5.01 3.68 14.54
C GLU A 143 -6.22 3.84 13.63
N SER A 144 -6.01 4.41 12.47
CA SER A 144 -6.94 4.51 11.35
C SER A 144 -6.16 4.39 10.06
N ALA A 145 -6.78 4.58 8.91
CA ALA A 145 -6.07 4.59 7.64
C ALA A 145 -6.81 5.41 6.59
N ASP A 146 -6.04 6.03 5.70
CA ASP A 146 -6.57 6.75 4.55
C ASP A 146 -6.16 6.04 3.25
N PRO A 147 -7.07 5.87 2.27
CA PRO A 147 -6.80 5.13 1.04
C PRO A 147 -5.75 5.82 0.17
N ILE A 148 -5.00 5.01 -0.60
CA ILE A 148 -4.05 5.50 -1.60
C ILE A 148 -4.56 5.12 -2.98
N VAL A 149 -4.50 6.08 -3.92
CA VAL A 149 -4.85 5.87 -5.32
C VAL A 149 -3.66 6.24 -6.20
N ILE A 150 -3.16 5.28 -6.94
CA ILE A 150 -2.22 5.48 -8.05
C ILE A 150 -3.04 5.24 -9.31
N GLU A 151 -3.25 6.27 -10.14
CA GLU A 151 -4.02 6.16 -11.38
C GLU A 151 -3.22 5.42 -12.47
N ASN A 152 -3.61 5.55 -13.74
CA ASN A 152 -3.03 4.75 -14.80
C ASN A 152 -1.69 5.32 -15.30
N ASN A 153 -0.85 4.45 -15.87
CA ASN A 153 0.43 4.80 -16.50
C ASN A 153 1.36 5.64 -15.61
N VAL A 154 1.35 5.38 -14.29
CA VAL A 154 2.21 6.07 -13.34
C VAL A 154 3.54 5.33 -13.21
N TRP A 155 4.66 6.08 -13.25
CA TRP A 155 5.97 5.56 -12.90
C TRP A 155 6.40 6.05 -11.51
N LEU A 156 6.50 5.14 -10.55
CA LEU A 156 7.14 5.38 -9.25
C LEU A 156 8.59 4.92 -9.29
N GLY A 157 9.53 5.84 -9.13
CA GLY A 157 10.95 5.55 -9.00
C GLY A 157 11.26 4.72 -7.75
N GLY A 158 12.43 4.05 -7.74
CA GLY A 158 12.83 3.22 -6.60
C GLY A 158 12.85 4.00 -5.28
N GLY A 159 12.37 3.35 -4.20
CA GLY A 159 12.34 3.93 -2.85
C GLY A 159 11.35 5.08 -2.66
N VAL A 160 10.38 5.26 -3.56
CA VAL A 160 9.29 6.23 -3.37
C VAL A 160 8.43 5.79 -2.20
N ILE A 161 8.04 6.74 -1.36
CA ILE A 161 7.09 6.55 -0.25
C ILE A 161 5.85 7.38 -0.56
N VAL A 162 4.67 6.74 -0.56
CA VAL A 162 3.38 7.40 -0.69
C VAL A 162 2.68 7.38 0.67
N CYS A 163 2.34 8.56 1.17
CA CYS A 163 1.69 8.75 2.46
C CYS A 163 0.17 8.50 2.40
N PRO A 164 -0.49 8.30 3.54
CA PRO A 164 -1.92 8.07 3.62
C PRO A 164 -2.75 9.15 2.92
N GLY A 165 -3.85 8.77 2.28
CA GLY A 165 -4.82 9.67 1.65
C GLY A 165 -4.39 10.29 0.32
N VAL A 166 -3.24 9.90 -0.24
CA VAL A 166 -2.69 10.51 -1.46
C VAL A 166 -3.27 9.87 -2.71
N THR A 167 -3.64 10.73 -3.67
CA THR A 167 -3.93 10.35 -5.06
C THR A 167 -2.81 10.84 -5.98
N ILE A 168 -2.27 9.96 -6.83
CA ILE A 168 -1.33 10.29 -7.91
C ILE A 168 -2.05 10.09 -9.22
N GLY A 169 -2.28 11.20 -9.97
CA GLY A 169 -3.03 11.21 -11.22
C GLY A 169 -2.36 10.46 -12.37
N ASP A 170 -3.12 10.22 -13.44
CA ASP A 170 -2.65 9.54 -14.65
C ASP A 170 -1.36 10.15 -15.21
N ASP A 171 -0.55 9.32 -15.86
CA ASP A 171 0.66 9.74 -16.61
C ASP A 171 1.73 10.43 -15.76
N CYS A 172 1.70 10.26 -14.42
CA CYS A 172 2.68 10.86 -13.53
C CYS A 172 4.00 10.08 -13.47
N VAL A 173 5.08 10.81 -13.22
CA VAL A 173 6.39 10.26 -12.85
C VAL A 173 6.80 10.80 -11.49
N ILE A 174 7.09 9.90 -10.56
CA ILE A 174 7.60 10.25 -9.23
C ILE A 174 9.08 9.82 -9.17
N GLY A 175 9.96 10.79 -8.99
CA GLY A 175 11.41 10.52 -8.94
C GLY A 175 11.82 9.66 -7.75
N ALA A 176 12.87 8.87 -7.93
CA ALA A 176 13.37 7.95 -6.90
C ALA A 176 13.65 8.64 -5.57
N GLY A 177 13.34 7.96 -4.45
CA GLY A 177 13.54 8.46 -3.09
C GLY A 177 12.60 9.59 -2.67
N SER A 178 11.58 9.91 -3.47
CA SER A 178 10.61 10.95 -3.11
C SER A 178 9.62 10.48 -2.06
N VAL A 179 9.13 11.43 -1.23
CA VAL A 179 8.08 11.20 -0.25
C VAL A 179 6.86 12.04 -0.64
N VAL A 180 5.82 11.36 -1.13
CA VAL A 180 4.59 11.99 -1.61
C VAL A 180 3.63 12.15 -0.45
N THR A 181 3.39 13.39 -0.04
CA THR A 181 2.58 13.75 1.13
C THR A 181 1.28 14.49 0.76
N ARG A 182 1.01 14.68 -0.52
CA ARG A 182 -0.18 15.37 -1.07
C ARG A 182 -0.42 14.86 -2.47
N ASP A 183 -1.64 15.02 -2.95
CA ASP A 183 -2.04 14.66 -4.31
C ASP A 183 -1.11 15.26 -5.37
N ILE A 184 -0.88 14.49 -6.41
CA ILE A 184 -0.12 14.89 -7.59
C ILE A 184 -1.10 14.95 -8.78
N PRO A 185 -1.25 16.11 -9.44
CA PRO A 185 -2.13 16.23 -10.58
C PRO A 185 -1.61 15.41 -11.77
N PRO A 186 -2.50 14.98 -12.70
CA PRO A 186 -2.10 14.18 -13.86
C PRO A 186 -0.98 14.82 -14.68
N ALA A 187 -0.29 14.00 -15.47
CA ALA A 187 0.80 14.38 -16.37
C ALA A 187 1.90 15.21 -15.69
N SER A 188 2.30 14.82 -14.49
CA SER A 188 3.27 15.56 -13.67
C SER A 188 4.54 14.78 -13.37
N LEU A 189 5.70 15.48 -13.43
CA LEU A 189 6.94 15.01 -12.82
C LEU A 189 7.07 15.64 -11.43
N ALA A 190 7.06 14.81 -10.39
CA ALA A 190 7.27 15.23 -9.00
C ALA A 190 8.49 14.56 -8.37
N VAL A 191 9.26 15.30 -7.58
CA VAL A 191 10.47 14.81 -6.93
C VAL A 191 10.66 15.41 -5.54
N GLY A 192 11.43 14.73 -4.69
CA GLY A 192 11.93 15.25 -3.43
C GLY A 192 11.19 14.77 -2.19
N ASN A 193 11.63 15.24 -1.04
CA ASN A 193 11.02 15.00 0.27
C ASN A 193 10.80 16.35 0.98
N PRO A 194 9.55 16.83 1.11
CA PRO A 194 8.35 16.28 0.46
C PRO A 194 8.37 16.50 -1.07
N ALA A 195 7.73 15.60 -1.81
CA ALA A 195 7.65 15.68 -3.27
C ALA A 195 6.96 16.96 -3.75
N ARG A 196 7.50 17.57 -4.81
CA ARG A 196 6.93 18.74 -5.47
C ARG A 196 6.91 18.53 -6.96
N VAL A 197 5.82 18.97 -7.60
CA VAL A 197 5.73 19.00 -9.05
C VAL A 197 6.75 20.02 -9.57
N ILE A 198 7.63 19.56 -10.45
CA ILE A 198 8.69 20.37 -11.05
C ILE A 198 8.46 20.62 -12.54
N ARG A 199 7.61 19.82 -13.17
CA ARG A 199 7.30 19.94 -14.61
C ARG A 199 5.98 19.21 -14.94
N THR A 200 5.24 19.73 -15.91
CA THR A 200 4.18 18.99 -16.61
C THR A 200 4.83 18.12 -17.70
N LEU A 201 4.29 16.91 -17.92
CA LEU A 201 4.76 15.95 -18.91
C LEU A 201 3.87 16.01 -20.15
N ASP A 202 4.48 15.87 -21.30
CA ASP A 202 3.83 15.69 -22.60
C ASP A 202 4.76 14.90 -23.55
N ASP A 203 4.21 14.33 -24.60
CA ASP A 203 4.96 13.50 -25.55
C ASP A 203 5.88 14.30 -26.49
N SER A 204 5.74 15.63 -26.53
CA SER A 204 6.48 16.49 -27.46
C SER A 204 7.99 16.49 -27.23
N THR A 205 8.42 16.07 -26.02
CA THR A 205 9.84 16.04 -25.64
C THR A 205 10.50 14.67 -25.80
N PHE A 206 9.74 13.65 -26.27
CA PHE A 206 10.31 12.33 -26.46
C PHE A 206 11.42 12.32 -27.53
N ALA A 207 12.61 11.86 -27.15
CA ALA A 207 13.73 11.62 -28.07
C ALA A 207 14.22 10.19 -27.90
N PRO A 208 14.33 9.39 -28.98
CA PRO A 208 14.92 8.06 -28.92
C PRO A 208 16.37 8.14 -28.39
N ARG A 209 16.75 7.17 -27.55
CA ARG A 209 18.15 7.01 -27.15
C ARG A 209 18.86 6.18 -28.20
N HIS A 210 19.99 6.66 -28.66
CA HIS A 210 20.89 5.96 -29.62
C HIS A 210 21.88 5.06 -28.89
#